data_0f0e7e118373c395a12c03a6d78b89f2
#
_entry.id   0f0e7e118373c395a12c03a6d78b89f2
#
_cell.length_a   1.000
_cell.length_b   1.000
_cell.length_c   1.000
_cell.angle_alpha   90.00
_cell.angle_beta   90.00
_cell.angle_gamma   90.00
#
_symmetry.space_group_name_H-M   'P 1'
#
loop_
_entity.id
_entity.type
_entity.pdbx_description
1 polymer ?
#
loop_
_entity_poly.entity_id
_entity_poly.type
_entity_poly.pdbx_seq_one_letter_code
_entity_poly.pdbx_strand_id
1 'polypeptide(L)'
;DSPMINGKIIKVCGMREAENIQDVESIEGIDMLGFIFYPKSPRCVYELPAYLPTHARRVGVFVNEDKQVVSMYADRFGLNDVQLHGNESPEYCRSLHSTGLKIIKAFSVDRPKDLKKVYDYEKVCDLFLFDTKCEQYGGSGNQFDWSILHTYNGDVPFLLSGGINSYSANALKEFKHPRLAGYDLNSRFETKPGEKDPERIRTFLNELKSSL
;
A
#
# COMPACT_ATOMS: atom_id res chain seq x y z
N ASP A 1 -5.62 17.34 -7.08
CA ASP A 1 -5.34 17.16 -5.66
C ASP A 1 -6.37 16.23 -5.07
N SER A 2 -5.94 15.02 -4.72
CA SER A 2 -6.81 14.06 -4.04
C SER A 2 -7.14 14.59 -2.63
N PRO A 3 -8.40 14.49 -2.18
CA PRO A 3 -8.74 14.87 -0.81
C PRO A 3 -8.25 13.81 0.16
N MET A 4 -6.97 13.89 0.52
CA MET A 4 -6.37 13.00 1.52
C MET A 4 -7.10 13.09 2.85
N ILE A 5 -7.19 11.98 3.56
CA ILE A 5 -7.81 11.94 4.89
C ILE A 5 -6.79 12.38 5.94
N ASN A 6 -7.06 13.51 6.59
CA ASN A 6 -6.17 14.09 7.62
C ASN A 6 -4.73 14.27 7.12
N GLY A 7 -4.57 14.58 5.82
CA GLY A 7 -3.27 14.71 5.21
C GLY A 7 -2.56 13.38 4.95
N LYS A 8 -3.26 12.25 5.06
CA LYS A 8 -2.70 10.91 4.87
C LYS A 8 -3.20 10.28 3.59
N ILE A 9 -2.30 9.61 2.89
CA ILE A 9 -2.62 8.83 1.69
C ILE A 9 -3.38 7.57 2.11
N ILE A 10 -4.48 7.29 1.42
CA ILE A 10 -5.19 6.01 1.57
C ILE A 10 -4.98 5.21 0.30
N LYS A 11 -4.34 4.07 0.45
CA LYS A 11 -4.11 3.11 -0.62
C LYS A 11 -4.92 1.85 -0.34
N VAL A 12 -5.66 1.37 -1.33
CA VAL A 12 -6.35 0.08 -1.26
C VAL A 12 -5.71 -0.85 -2.29
N CYS A 13 -5.17 -1.95 -1.83
CA CYS A 13 -4.40 -2.88 -2.65
C CYS A 13 -5.17 -4.16 -2.95
N GLY A 14 -4.82 -4.82 -4.06
CA GLY A 14 -5.42 -6.10 -4.41
C GLY A 14 -6.73 -5.97 -5.17
N MET A 15 -6.87 -4.94 -5.97
CA MET A 15 -8.06 -4.73 -6.81
C MET A 15 -8.02 -5.64 -8.03
N ARG A 16 -9.19 -6.12 -8.49
CA ARG A 16 -9.28 -7.03 -9.63
C ARG A 16 -10.39 -6.70 -10.61
N GLU A 17 -11.64 -6.60 -10.12
CA GLU A 17 -12.83 -6.55 -10.98
C GLU A 17 -13.27 -5.10 -11.21
N ALA A 18 -13.70 -4.81 -12.43
CA ALA A 18 -14.07 -3.46 -12.89
C ALA A 18 -15.09 -2.79 -11.95
N GLU A 19 -16.16 -3.49 -11.61
CA GLU A 19 -17.22 -2.94 -10.76
C GLU A 19 -16.71 -2.63 -9.35
N ASN A 20 -15.91 -3.53 -8.80
CA ASN A 20 -15.31 -3.33 -7.46
C ASN A 20 -14.32 -2.18 -7.45
N ILE A 21 -13.51 -2.03 -8.50
CA ILE A 21 -12.59 -0.90 -8.68
C ILE A 21 -13.38 0.42 -8.68
N GLN A 22 -14.46 0.46 -9.45
CA GLN A 22 -15.29 1.65 -9.58
C GLN A 22 -15.93 2.02 -8.24
N ASP A 23 -16.46 1.04 -7.51
CA ASP A 23 -17.08 1.25 -6.20
C ASP A 23 -16.08 1.78 -5.17
N VAL A 24 -14.90 1.19 -5.12
CA VAL A 24 -13.85 1.63 -4.17
C VAL A 24 -13.33 3.02 -4.54
N GLU A 25 -13.09 3.27 -5.83
CA GLU A 25 -12.61 4.59 -6.26
C GLU A 25 -13.60 5.70 -5.95
N SER A 26 -14.90 5.40 -5.93
CA SER A 26 -15.93 6.38 -5.63
C SER A 26 -15.93 6.84 -4.17
N ILE A 27 -15.23 6.13 -3.28
CA ILE A 27 -15.13 6.51 -1.87
C ILE A 27 -14.23 7.73 -1.74
N GLU A 28 -14.73 8.76 -1.07
CA GLU A 28 -13.95 9.98 -0.84
C GLU A 28 -12.71 9.67 0.00
N GLY A 29 -11.56 10.15 -0.45
CA GLY A 29 -10.31 10.00 0.27
C GLY A 29 -9.42 8.86 -0.21
N ILE A 30 -9.85 8.06 -1.18
CA ILE A 30 -9.01 7.02 -1.79
C ILE A 30 -8.04 7.68 -2.77
N ASP A 31 -6.75 7.54 -2.52
CA ASP A 31 -5.69 8.18 -3.32
C ASP A 31 -5.00 7.22 -4.27
N MET A 32 -4.87 5.95 -3.89
CA MET A 32 -4.15 4.94 -4.66
C MET A 32 -4.92 3.63 -4.68
N LEU A 33 -4.95 2.97 -5.84
CA LEU A 33 -5.47 1.61 -5.99
C LEU A 33 -4.37 0.71 -6.54
N GLY A 34 -4.13 -0.41 -5.86
CA GLY A 34 -3.07 -1.35 -6.20
C GLY A 34 -3.59 -2.58 -6.94
N PHE A 35 -2.82 -3.00 -7.95
CA PHE A 35 -3.05 -4.21 -8.73
C PHE A 35 -1.86 -5.13 -8.52
N ILE A 36 -2.11 -6.37 -8.13
CA ILE A 36 -1.05 -7.32 -7.81
C ILE A 36 -0.78 -8.20 -9.02
N PHE A 37 0.46 -8.19 -9.49
CA PHE A 37 0.91 -8.97 -10.65
C PHE A 37 1.80 -10.14 -10.24
N TYR A 38 1.67 -10.59 -9.00
CA TYR A 38 2.42 -11.74 -8.48
C TYR A 38 1.55 -13.00 -8.60
N PRO A 39 1.94 -13.98 -9.44
CA PRO A 39 1.08 -15.15 -9.72
C PRO A 39 0.71 -15.99 -8.50
N LYS A 40 1.53 -15.98 -7.46
CA LYS A 40 1.24 -16.73 -6.23
C LYS A 40 0.21 -16.06 -5.33
N SER A 41 -0.16 -14.81 -5.62
CA SER A 41 -1.17 -14.11 -4.84
C SER A 41 -2.58 -14.52 -5.29
N PRO A 42 -3.50 -14.79 -4.35
CA PRO A 42 -4.91 -15.05 -4.72
C PRO A 42 -5.59 -13.80 -5.29
N ARG A 43 -4.94 -12.64 -5.20
CA ARG A 43 -5.44 -11.34 -5.71
C ARG A 43 -4.81 -10.96 -7.04
N CYS A 44 -4.02 -11.85 -7.63
CA CYS A 44 -3.29 -11.56 -8.87
C CYS A 44 -4.25 -11.22 -10.01
N VAL A 45 -3.90 -10.18 -10.77
CA VAL A 45 -4.64 -9.73 -11.96
C VAL A 45 -3.88 -10.23 -13.19
N TYR A 46 -4.57 -10.93 -14.07
CA TYR A 46 -3.99 -11.45 -15.31
C TYR A 46 -4.46 -10.66 -16.53
N GLU A 47 -5.69 -10.16 -16.49
CA GLU A 47 -6.30 -9.47 -17.62
C GLU A 47 -6.61 -8.02 -17.26
N LEU A 48 -6.57 -7.16 -18.27
CA LEU A 48 -6.90 -5.76 -18.10
C LEU A 48 -8.40 -5.63 -17.75
N PRO A 49 -8.74 -5.05 -16.59
CA PRO A 49 -10.15 -4.85 -16.23
C PRO A 49 -10.85 -3.91 -17.21
N ALA A 50 -12.16 -4.08 -17.36
CA ALA A 50 -12.95 -3.20 -18.21
C ALA A 50 -13.03 -1.75 -17.72
N TYR A 51 -12.72 -1.54 -16.44
CA TYR A 51 -12.61 -0.21 -15.84
C TYR A 51 -11.28 -0.10 -15.11
N LEU A 52 -10.58 0.99 -15.32
CA LEU A 52 -9.38 1.36 -14.54
C LEU A 52 -9.62 2.70 -13.85
N PRO A 53 -8.96 2.93 -12.69
CA PRO A 53 -9.14 4.19 -11.97
C PRO A 53 -8.88 5.40 -12.86
N THR A 54 -9.72 6.42 -12.74
CA THR A 54 -9.60 7.65 -13.52
C THR A 54 -8.95 8.79 -12.73
N HIS A 55 -9.08 8.78 -11.40
CA HIS A 55 -8.48 9.82 -10.56
C HIS A 55 -7.55 9.28 -9.47
N ALA A 56 -7.77 8.06 -8.98
CA ALA A 56 -6.84 7.44 -8.06
C ALA A 56 -5.56 7.04 -8.83
N ARG A 57 -4.42 7.15 -8.18
CA ARG A 57 -3.15 6.69 -8.76
C ARG A 57 -3.17 5.16 -8.87
N ARG A 58 -2.64 4.66 -9.97
CA ARG A 58 -2.57 3.21 -10.24
C ARG A 58 -1.22 2.69 -9.82
N VAL A 59 -1.22 1.73 -8.90
CA VAL A 59 0.01 1.12 -8.37
C VAL A 59 0.06 -0.34 -8.81
N GLY A 60 1.14 -0.75 -9.46
CA GLY A 60 1.37 -2.17 -9.78
C GLY A 60 2.30 -2.78 -8.75
N VAL A 61 1.92 -3.94 -8.20
CA VAL A 61 2.72 -4.64 -7.19
C VAL A 61 3.39 -5.86 -7.82
N PHE A 62 4.71 -5.92 -7.69
CA PHE A 62 5.54 -6.97 -8.28
C PHE A 62 6.44 -7.58 -7.22
N VAL A 63 6.80 -8.85 -7.42
CA VAL A 63 7.70 -9.57 -6.53
C VAL A 63 8.79 -10.23 -7.39
N ASN A 64 10.00 -9.68 -7.36
CA ASN A 64 11.17 -10.19 -8.06
C ASN A 64 10.93 -10.44 -9.56
N GLU A 65 10.20 -9.52 -10.21
CA GLU A 65 9.84 -9.66 -11.62
C GLU A 65 10.92 -9.04 -12.53
N ASP A 66 11.00 -9.54 -13.77
CA ASP A 66 11.87 -8.94 -14.79
C ASP A 66 11.42 -7.52 -15.12
N LYS A 67 12.38 -6.62 -15.31
CA LYS A 67 12.08 -5.20 -15.58
C LYS A 67 11.25 -5.01 -16.87
N GLN A 68 11.47 -5.84 -17.88
CA GLN A 68 10.68 -5.78 -19.11
C GLN A 68 9.22 -6.12 -18.87
N VAL A 69 8.94 -7.07 -17.99
CA VAL A 69 7.57 -7.44 -17.62
C VAL A 69 6.92 -6.32 -16.81
N VAL A 70 7.66 -5.72 -15.89
CA VAL A 70 7.18 -4.57 -15.13
C VAL A 70 6.81 -3.42 -16.09
N SER A 71 7.68 -3.12 -17.04
CA SER A 71 7.44 -2.05 -18.02
C SER A 71 6.23 -2.35 -18.90
N MET A 72 6.05 -3.60 -19.30
CA MET A 72 4.89 -4.02 -20.09
C MET A 72 3.58 -3.78 -19.33
N TYR A 73 3.51 -4.17 -18.07
CA TYR A 73 2.31 -3.93 -17.25
C TYR A 73 2.11 -2.45 -16.94
N ALA A 74 3.21 -1.71 -16.74
CA ALA A 74 3.12 -0.27 -16.51
C ALA A 74 2.47 0.44 -17.70
N ASP A 75 2.86 0.07 -18.92
CA ASP A 75 2.25 0.63 -20.13
C ASP A 75 0.81 0.17 -20.30
N ARG A 76 0.56 -1.12 -20.13
CA ARG A 76 -0.75 -1.71 -20.36
C ARG A 76 -1.82 -1.20 -19.40
N PHE A 77 -1.46 -1.04 -18.13
CA PHE A 77 -2.39 -0.56 -17.09
C PHE A 77 -2.29 0.95 -16.86
N GLY A 78 -1.37 1.63 -17.52
CA GLY A 78 -1.13 3.06 -17.28
C GLY A 78 -0.72 3.32 -15.84
N LEU A 79 0.23 2.54 -15.31
CA LEU A 79 0.64 2.66 -13.91
C LEU A 79 1.36 3.98 -13.66
N ASN A 80 1.06 4.59 -12.52
CA ASN A 80 1.76 5.77 -12.01
C ASN A 80 2.94 5.34 -11.13
N ASP A 81 2.72 4.30 -10.33
CA ASP A 81 3.66 3.83 -9.32
C ASP A 81 3.87 2.33 -9.49
N VAL A 82 5.08 1.89 -9.16
CA VAL A 82 5.44 0.47 -9.11
C VAL A 82 5.88 0.17 -7.69
N GLN A 83 5.20 -0.80 -7.06
CA GLN A 83 5.55 -1.27 -5.73
C GLN A 83 6.34 -2.58 -5.86
N LEU A 84 7.54 -2.58 -5.30
CA LEU A 84 8.44 -3.73 -5.34
C LEU A 84 8.43 -4.39 -3.96
N HIS A 85 7.84 -5.58 -3.89
CA HIS A 85 7.54 -6.28 -2.65
C HIS A 85 8.40 -7.52 -2.41
N GLY A 86 9.44 -7.70 -3.21
CA GLY A 86 10.38 -8.81 -3.10
C GLY A 86 11.75 -8.36 -2.61
N ASN A 87 12.78 -8.99 -3.13
CA ASN A 87 14.18 -8.72 -2.77
C ASN A 87 14.89 -7.85 -3.81
N GLU A 88 14.15 -6.99 -4.47
CA GLU A 88 14.71 -6.10 -5.48
C GLU A 88 15.82 -5.23 -4.89
N SER A 89 16.93 -5.11 -5.61
CA SER A 89 18.09 -4.34 -5.16
C SER A 89 17.88 -2.83 -5.35
N PRO A 90 18.70 -1.99 -4.70
CA PRO A 90 18.69 -0.56 -5.01
C PRO A 90 18.96 -0.23 -6.49
N GLU A 91 19.83 -1.01 -7.15
CA GLU A 91 20.11 -0.85 -8.58
C GLU A 91 18.90 -1.16 -9.44
N TYR A 92 18.15 -2.19 -9.09
CA TYR A 92 16.89 -2.53 -9.75
C TYR A 92 15.90 -1.36 -9.63
N CYS A 93 15.75 -0.81 -8.44
CA CYS A 93 14.89 0.35 -8.18
C CYS A 93 15.33 1.57 -9.00
N ARG A 94 16.63 1.85 -9.04
CA ARG A 94 17.18 2.96 -9.81
C ARG A 94 16.86 2.82 -11.29
N SER A 95 17.00 1.62 -11.83
CA SER A 95 16.73 1.30 -13.24
C SER A 95 15.29 1.61 -13.62
N LEU A 96 14.33 1.23 -12.78
CA LEU A 96 12.91 1.53 -13.01
C LEU A 96 12.58 2.99 -12.79
N HIS A 97 13.17 3.61 -11.78
CA HIS A 97 12.97 5.02 -11.46
C HIS A 97 13.39 5.91 -12.65
N SER A 98 14.44 5.53 -13.35
CA SER A 98 14.95 6.28 -14.51
C SER A 98 13.96 6.29 -15.69
N THR A 99 12.96 5.43 -15.70
CA THR A 99 11.93 5.37 -16.76
C THR A 99 10.77 6.35 -16.51
N GLY A 100 10.80 7.08 -15.40
CA GLY A 100 9.75 8.03 -15.02
C GLY A 100 8.69 7.46 -14.08
N LEU A 101 8.75 6.17 -13.76
CA LEU A 101 7.85 5.54 -12.79
C LEU A 101 8.21 5.97 -11.37
N LYS A 102 7.21 6.19 -10.54
CA LYS A 102 7.42 6.35 -9.10
C LYS A 102 7.62 4.98 -8.46
N ILE A 103 8.58 4.87 -7.56
CA ILE A 103 8.94 3.59 -6.95
C ILE A 103 8.54 3.57 -5.48
N ILE A 104 7.78 2.54 -5.12
CA ILE A 104 7.44 2.22 -3.73
C ILE A 104 8.20 0.94 -3.40
N LYS A 105 9.06 0.97 -2.40
CA LYS A 105 9.75 -0.24 -1.95
C LYS A 105 9.11 -0.72 -0.64
N ALA A 106 8.65 -1.96 -0.63
CA ALA A 106 8.05 -2.59 0.54
C ALA A 106 9.10 -3.36 1.34
N PHE A 107 9.01 -3.23 2.65
CA PHE A 107 9.89 -3.94 3.58
C PHE A 107 9.03 -4.57 4.68
N SER A 108 9.30 -5.84 5.00
CA SER A 108 8.73 -6.49 6.17
C SER A 108 9.50 -6.02 7.40
N VAL A 109 8.79 -5.47 8.37
CA VAL A 109 9.39 -4.90 9.58
C VAL A 109 8.79 -5.57 10.80
N ASP A 110 9.58 -6.39 11.46
CA ASP A 110 9.20 -7.14 12.66
C ASP A 110 10.07 -6.75 13.84
N ARG A 111 11.33 -6.38 13.58
CA ARG A 111 12.33 -5.99 14.58
C ARG A 111 13.07 -4.75 14.11
N PRO A 112 13.66 -3.98 15.03
CA PRO A 112 14.41 -2.77 14.66
C PRO A 112 15.51 -3.01 13.61
N LYS A 113 16.14 -4.18 13.64
CA LYS A 113 17.19 -4.53 12.67
C LYS A 113 16.69 -4.58 11.22
N ASP A 114 15.39 -4.81 11.02
CA ASP A 114 14.78 -4.87 9.68
C ASP A 114 14.79 -3.51 9.00
N LEU A 115 14.96 -2.43 9.75
CA LEU A 115 15.02 -1.07 9.22
C LEU A 115 16.41 -0.65 8.74
N LYS A 116 17.44 -1.43 9.03
CA LYS A 116 18.82 -1.06 8.66
C LYS A 116 19.01 -0.98 7.15
N LYS A 117 18.41 -1.91 6.41
CA LYS A 117 18.56 -1.99 4.95
C LYS A 117 17.83 -0.90 4.20
N VAL A 118 16.84 -0.25 4.81
CA VAL A 118 16.01 0.71 4.08
C VAL A 118 16.81 1.94 3.64
N TYR A 119 17.87 2.28 4.36
CA TYR A 119 18.68 3.45 4.05
C TYR A 119 19.42 3.33 2.71
N ASP A 120 19.68 2.10 2.24
CA ASP A 120 20.29 1.86 0.94
C ASP A 120 19.38 2.21 -0.21
N TYR A 121 18.07 2.37 0.06
CA TYR A 121 17.04 2.63 -0.94
C TYR A 121 16.59 4.10 -0.98
N GLU A 122 17.10 4.95 -0.10
CA GLU A 122 16.59 6.32 0.04
C GLU A 122 16.67 7.15 -1.23
N LYS A 123 17.72 6.99 -2.01
CA LYS A 123 17.95 7.81 -3.22
C LYS A 123 17.25 7.25 -4.46
N VAL A 124 16.66 6.06 -4.36
CA VAL A 124 16.11 5.36 -5.53
C VAL A 124 14.63 5.04 -5.39
N CYS A 125 13.99 5.48 -4.32
CA CYS A 125 12.57 5.27 -4.07
C CYS A 125 11.90 6.57 -3.69
N ASP A 126 10.64 6.70 -4.05
CA ASP A 126 9.81 7.87 -3.74
C ASP A 126 9.02 7.68 -2.45
N LEU A 127 8.75 6.43 -2.11
CA LEU A 127 7.93 6.05 -0.96
C LEU A 127 8.36 4.68 -0.48
N PHE A 128 8.36 4.48 0.82
CA PHE A 128 8.49 3.14 1.40
C PHE A 128 7.12 2.62 1.84
N LEU A 129 7.01 1.32 1.94
CA LEU A 129 5.87 0.68 2.59
C LEU A 129 6.44 -0.24 3.65
N PHE A 130 6.05 0.01 4.89
CA PHE A 130 6.46 -0.84 6.01
C PHE A 130 5.32 -1.79 6.35
N ASP A 131 5.53 -3.06 6.04
CA ASP A 131 4.59 -4.14 6.32
C ASP A 131 4.93 -4.71 7.70
N THR A 132 4.15 -4.33 8.68
CA THR A 132 4.32 -4.76 10.06
C THR A 132 3.36 -5.91 10.34
N LYS A 133 3.82 -6.90 11.10
CA LYS A 133 2.96 -8.00 11.46
C LYS A 133 1.96 -7.57 12.51
N CYS A 134 0.70 -7.96 12.28
CA CYS A 134 -0.35 -7.80 13.26
C CYS A 134 -0.64 -9.15 13.89
N GLU A 135 -0.43 -9.27 15.18
CA GLU A 135 -0.80 -10.47 15.91
C GLU A 135 -2.26 -10.37 16.34
N GLN A 136 -3.02 -11.41 16.04
CA GLN A 136 -4.40 -11.51 16.51
C GLN A 136 -4.42 -12.27 17.82
N TYR A 137 -4.93 -11.62 18.85
CA TYR A 137 -5.19 -12.28 20.12
C TYR A 137 -6.71 -12.50 20.25
N GLY A 138 -7.08 -13.70 20.64
CA GLY A 138 -8.42 -14.22 20.74
C GLY A 138 -9.57 -13.23 20.82
N GLY A 139 -10.55 -13.45 20.01
CA GLY A 139 -11.87 -12.83 20.12
C GLY A 139 -12.03 -11.41 19.62
N SER A 140 -11.26 -10.45 20.01
CA SER A 140 -11.62 -9.06 19.68
C SER A 140 -10.48 -8.13 19.37
N GLY A 141 -9.24 -8.56 19.34
CA GLY A 141 -8.21 -7.56 19.26
C GLY A 141 -7.02 -7.91 18.43
N ASN A 142 -6.72 -7.05 17.52
CA ASN A 142 -5.41 -6.99 16.91
C ASN A 142 -4.58 -6.06 17.76
N GLN A 143 -3.40 -6.51 18.20
CA GLN A 143 -2.45 -5.61 18.81
C GLN A 143 -1.46 -5.18 17.75
N PHE A 144 -1.32 -3.86 17.60
CA PHE A 144 -0.33 -3.26 16.71
C PHE A 144 0.77 -2.67 17.59
N ASP A 145 2.00 -3.08 17.33
CA ASP A 145 3.15 -2.43 17.94
C ASP A 145 3.98 -1.78 16.84
N TRP A 146 3.71 -0.52 16.59
CA TRP A 146 4.42 0.28 15.60
C TRP A 146 5.59 1.05 16.21
N SER A 147 5.88 0.84 17.50
CA SER A 147 6.93 1.56 18.21
C SER A 147 8.31 1.38 17.59
N ILE A 148 8.58 0.21 16.99
CA ILE A 148 9.85 -0.01 16.31
C ILE A 148 10.07 0.97 15.15
N LEU A 149 9.01 1.50 14.55
CA LEU A 149 9.11 2.46 13.45
C LEU A 149 9.68 3.81 13.91
N HIS A 150 9.67 4.11 15.20
CA HIS A 150 10.30 5.32 15.73
C HIS A 150 11.82 5.29 15.57
N THR A 151 12.41 4.13 15.32
CA THR A 151 13.84 4.02 15.02
C THR A 151 14.16 4.42 13.56
N TYR A 152 13.14 4.50 12.70
CA TYR A 152 13.36 5.00 11.35
C TYR A 152 13.48 6.52 11.37
N ASN A 153 14.64 7.03 10.94
CA ASN A 153 14.91 8.47 10.89
C ASN A 153 15.36 8.95 9.51
N GLY A 154 15.02 8.19 8.47
CA GLY A 154 15.32 8.58 7.10
C GLY A 154 14.40 9.68 6.59
N ASP A 155 14.64 10.09 5.34
CA ASP A 155 13.90 11.19 4.70
C ASP A 155 12.75 10.73 3.82
N VAL A 156 12.74 9.46 3.41
CA VAL A 156 11.69 8.95 2.53
C VAL A 156 10.42 8.71 3.36
N PRO A 157 9.28 9.27 2.92
CA PRO A 157 8.01 9.00 3.59
C PRO A 157 7.57 7.56 3.40
N PHE A 158 6.71 7.07 4.29
CA PHE A 158 6.27 5.68 4.23
C PHE A 158 4.77 5.51 4.43
N LEU A 159 4.25 4.45 3.83
CA LEU A 159 2.92 3.93 4.11
C LEU A 159 3.03 2.83 5.17
N LEU A 160 2.10 2.84 6.11
CA LEU A 160 1.98 1.80 7.12
C LEU A 160 1.05 0.70 6.59
N SER A 161 1.51 -0.54 6.64
CA SER A 161 0.77 -1.70 6.14
C SER A 161 0.86 -2.85 7.13
N GLY A 162 0.09 -3.90 6.90
CA GLY A 162 0.14 -5.13 7.68
C GLY A 162 -1.04 -5.27 8.63
N GLY A 163 -2.09 -5.93 8.19
CA GLY A 163 -3.21 -6.31 9.03
C GLY A 163 -4.09 -5.17 9.52
N ILE A 164 -3.98 -3.98 8.92
CA ILE A 164 -4.90 -2.89 9.24
C ILE A 164 -6.33 -3.35 8.95
N ASN A 165 -7.22 -3.15 9.90
CA ASN A 165 -8.61 -3.60 9.83
C ASN A 165 -9.56 -2.51 10.29
N SER A 166 -10.87 -2.81 10.29
CA SER A 166 -11.90 -1.84 10.65
C SER A 166 -11.83 -1.35 12.10
N TYR A 167 -11.07 -2.02 12.96
CA TYR A 167 -10.90 -1.63 14.36
C TYR A 167 -9.60 -0.85 14.62
N SER A 168 -8.81 -0.59 13.58
CA SER A 168 -7.48 0.01 13.71
C SER A 168 -7.51 1.55 13.80
N ALA A 169 -8.64 2.19 13.55
CA ALA A 169 -8.69 3.65 13.38
C ALA A 169 -8.10 4.42 14.56
N ASN A 170 -8.46 4.06 15.79
CA ASN A 170 -7.97 4.78 16.98
C ASN A 170 -6.46 4.60 17.17
N ALA A 171 -5.96 3.39 16.99
CA ALA A 171 -4.52 3.13 17.08
C ALA A 171 -3.73 3.91 16.02
N LEU A 172 -4.28 3.98 14.80
CA LEU A 172 -3.66 4.75 13.72
C LEU A 172 -3.64 6.25 14.03
N LYS A 173 -4.70 6.78 14.61
CA LYS A 173 -4.77 8.21 14.99
C LYS A 173 -3.76 8.54 16.10
N GLU A 174 -3.47 7.61 16.98
CA GLU A 174 -2.51 7.79 18.07
C GLU A 174 -1.05 7.67 17.61
N PHE A 175 -0.80 6.88 16.57
CA PHE A 175 0.56 6.68 16.07
C PHE A 175 1.04 7.92 15.32
N LYS A 176 2.15 8.50 15.77
CA LYS A 176 2.74 9.70 15.16
C LYS A 176 4.17 9.40 14.70
N HIS A 177 4.48 9.84 13.50
CA HIS A 177 5.84 9.76 12.96
C HIS A 177 6.00 10.85 11.89
N PRO A 178 7.14 11.57 11.88
CA PRO A 178 7.34 12.68 10.92
C PRO A 178 7.25 12.27 9.45
N ARG A 179 7.55 11.01 9.14
CA ARG A 179 7.56 10.49 7.76
C ARG A 179 6.37 9.57 7.44
N LEU A 180 5.42 9.46 8.34
CA LEU A 180 4.20 8.69 8.04
C LEU A 180 3.39 9.42 6.99
N ALA A 181 3.28 8.84 5.80
CA ALA A 181 2.55 9.44 4.68
C ALA A 181 1.13 8.91 4.53
N GLY A 182 0.85 7.70 5.00
CA GLY A 182 -0.48 7.11 4.83
C GLY A 182 -0.55 5.65 5.20
N TYR A 183 -1.62 5.01 4.75
CA TYR A 183 -1.97 3.65 5.14
C TYR A 183 -2.32 2.81 3.93
N ASP A 184 -1.98 1.51 3.98
CA ASP A 184 -2.27 0.53 2.95
C ASP A 184 -3.26 -0.50 3.48
N LEU A 185 -4.42 -0.58 2.83
CA LEU A 185 -5.52 -1.46 3.21
C LEU A 185 -5.61 -2.61 2.20
N ASN A 186 -5.82 -3.83 2.67
CA ASN A 186 -5.94 -4.98 1.77
C ASN A 186 -6.89 -6.05 2.34
N SER A 187 -6.36 -7.14 2.89
CA SER A 187 -7.10 -8.37 3.15
C SER A 187 -8.23 -8.23 4.17
N ARG A 188 -8.12 -7.30 5.12
CA ARG A 188 -9.12 -7.13 6.18
C ARG A 188 -10.34 -6.33 5.73
N PHE A 189 -10.34 -5.85 4.49
CA PHE A 189 -11.41 -5.06 3.91
C PHE A 189 -12.07 -5.77 2.73
N GLU A 190 -12.09 -7.10 2.78
CA GLU A 190 -12.59 -7.93 1.68
C GLU A 190 -13.76 -8.79 2.08
N THR A 191 -14.64 -9.06 1.10
CA THR A 191 -15.66 -10.12 1.20
C THR A 191 -15.08 -11.48 0.82
N LYS A 192 -14.12 -11.46 -0.11
CA LYS A 192 -13.29 -12.62 -0.51
C LYS A 192 -12.01 -12.09 -1.13
N PRO A 193 -10.95 -12.91 -1.27
CA PRO A 193 -9.70 -12.43 -1.87
C PRO A 193 -9.92 -11.77 -3.23
N GLY A 194 -9.47 -10.53 -3.34
CA GLY A 194 -9.60 -9.72 -4.57
C GLY A 194 -10.91 -8.95 -4.71
N GLU A 195 -11.82 -9.09 -3.75
CA GLU A 195 -13.08 -8.33 -3.76
C GLU A 195 -13.21 -7.51 -2.48
N LYS A 196 -13.05 -6.21 -2.60
CA LYS A 196 -13.12 -5.30 -1.46
C LYS A 196 -14.57 -5.05 -1.06
N ASP A 197 -14.76 -4.80 0.24
CA ASP A 197 -16.05 -4.41 0.83
C ASP A 197 -16.08 -2.88 0.95
N PRO A 198 -16.76 -2.16 0.05
CA PRO A 198 -16.74 -0.69 0.06
C PRO A 198 -17.32 -0.10 1.34
N GLU A 199 -18.36 -0.70 1.90
CA GLU A 199 -18.97 -0.20 3.13
C GLU A 199 -18.04 -0.31 4.33
N ARG A 200 -17.29 -1.39 4.42
CA ARG A 200 -16.29 -1.56 5.47
C ARG A 200 -15.20 -0.51 5.37
N ILE A 201 -14.77 -0.21 4.14
CA ILE A 201 -13.78 0.85 3.89
C ILE A 201 -14.35 2.22 4.29
N ARG A 202 -15.58 2.54 3.88
CA ARG A 202 -16.23 3.82 4.23
C ARG A 202 -16.34 4.00 5.73
N THR A 203 -16.80 2.98 6.44
CA THR A 203 -16.95 3.02 7.90
C THR A 203 -15.61 3.29 8.57
N PHE A 204 -14.58 2.56 8.15
CA PHE A 204 -13.22 2.74 8.67
C PHE A 204 -12.70 4.17 8.41
N LEU A 205 -12.86 4.67 7.19
CA LEU A 205 -12.39 6.01 6.85
C LEU A 205 -13.14 7.11 7.62
N ASN A 206 -14.43 6.91 7.87
CA ASN A 206 -15.21 7.83 8.67
C ASN A 206 -14.70 7.87 10.12
N GLU A 207 -14.38 6.73 10.69
CA GLU A 207 -13.79 6.67 12.03
C GLU A 207 -12.39 7.30 12.05
N LEU A 208 -11.61 7.08 11.00
CA LEU A 208 -10.27 7.69 10.89
C LEU A 208 -10.33 9.22 10.82
N LYS A 209 -11.36 9.77 10.19
CA LYS A 209 -11.58 11.21 10.10
C LYS A 209 -12.03 11.82 11.40
N SER A 210 -12.73 11.07 12.24
CA SER A 210 -13.34 11.61 13.46
C SER A 210 -12.26 12.06 14.46
N SER A 211 -12.61 13.05 15.29
CA SER A 211 -11.74 13.49 16.38
C SER A 211 -11.61 12.39 17.43
N LEU A 212 -10.46 12.32 18.05
CA LEU A 212 -10.26 11.47 19.22
C LEU A 212 -11.06 12.01 20.42
#